data_d4b99bc38de8d701c0fd93b5cf4ca40b
#
_entry.id   d4b99bc38de8d701c0fd93b5cf4ca40b
#
_cell.length_a   1.000
_cell.length_b   1.000
_cell.length_c   1.000
_cell.angle_alpha   90.00
_cell.angle_beta   90.00
_cell.angle_gamma   90.00
#
_symmetry.space_group_name_H-M   'P 1'
#
loop_
_entity.id
_entity.type
_entity.pdbx_description
1 polymer ?
#
loop_
_entity_poly.entity_id
_entity_poly.type
_entity_poly.pdbx_seq_one_letter_code
_entity_poly.pdbx_strand_id
1 'polypeptide(L)'
;ALLFEHIPVVEEYELLRKAKPWEMWKAVRGYGHLNKNWYVLKDEDNGYLAEGPCPADVNSGQFESWKKMGDIKGAFFGHDHMNNLAGEVDGILLAQCKTSGFRAYTDGGRPSVRLITVHEDGSFETSVHSFKDFGLKCTCLGPIESRITDRQSVNATIASRALLAGAATAAVMLGAGKIYQILKNRRK
;
A
#
# COMPACT_ATOMS: atom_id res chain seq x y z
N ALA A 1 -10.63 -21.44 -14.99
CA ALA A 1 -10.48 -20.19 -15.74
C ALA A 1 -9.77 -19.14 -14.88
N LEU A 2 -9.17 -18.12 -15.51
CA LEU A 2 -8.66 -16.91 -14.88
C LEU A 2 -9.47 -15.73 -15.39
N LEU A 3 -9.77 -14.78 -14.50
CA LEU A 3 -10.51 -13.57 -14.80
C LEU A 3 -9.60 -12.35 -14.73
N PHE A 4 -9.86 -11.37 -15.59
CA PHE A 4 -9.15 -10.08 -15.62
C PHE A 4 -10.18 -8.97 -15.67
N GLU A 5 -10.23 -8.19 -14.62
CA GLU A 5 -11.23 -7.14 -14.43
C GLU A 5 -10.58 -5.86 -13.95
N HIS A 6 -11.27 -4.73 -14.14
CA HIS A 6 -10.75 -3.46 -13.65
C HIS A 6 -11.11 -3.24 -12.18
N ILE A 7 -12.37 -3.41 -11.81
CA ILE A 7 -12.86 -3.14 -10.45
C ILE A 7 -12.81 -4.43 -9.62
N PRO A 8 -12.22 -4.40 -8.41
CA PRO A 8 -12.19 -5.58 -7.55
C PRO A 8 -13.57 -5.94 -7.00
N VAL A 9 -13.73 -7.19 -6.59
CA VAL A 9 -14.90 -7.64 -5.84
C VAL A 9 -14.75 -7.26 -4.36
N VAL A 10 -15.87 -7.08 -3.66
CA VAL A 10 -15.85 -6.67 -2.24
C VAL A 10 -15.24 -7.74 -1.34
N GLU A 11 -15.28 -8.98 -1.74
CA GLU A 11 -14.71 -10.13 -1.03
C GLU A 11 -13.17 -10.04 -0.90
N GLU A 12 -12.51 -9.17 -1.66
CA GLU A 12 -11.09 -8.86 -1.43
C GLU A 12 -10.84 -8.34 0.00
N TYR A 13 -11.83 -7.70 0.63
CA TYR A 13 -11.73 -7.30 2.04
C TYR A 13 -11.62 -8.48 3.00
N GLU A 14 -11.89 -9.70 2.58
CA GLU A 14 -11.65 -10.90 3.39
C GLU A 14 -10.16 -11.20 3.56
N LEU A 15 -9.29 -10.67 2.72
CA LEU A 15 -7.84 -10.69 2.92
C LEU A 15 -7.38 -9.67 3.97
N LEU A 16 -8.26 -8.79 4.42
CA LEU A 16 -7.99 -7.70 5.34
C LEU A 16 -8.65 -7.95 6.70
N ARG A 17 -8.15 -7.27 7.70
CA ARG A 17 -8.78 -7.14 9.01
C ARG A 17 -8.78 -5.69 9.49
N LYS A 18 -9.64 -5.37 10.43
CA LYS A 18 -9.63 -4.06 11.07
C LYS A 18 -8.31 -3.82 11.78
N ALA A 19 -7.75 -2.64 11.58
CA ALA A 19 -6.51 -2.21 12.21
C ALA A 19 -6.72 -2.01 13.72
N LYS A 20 -5.73 -2.39 14.51
CA LYS A 20 -5.62 -2.04 15.93
C LYS A 20 -5.05 -0.62 16.06
N PRO A 21 -5.25 0.08 17.20
CA PRO A 21 -4.79 1.46 17.38
C PRO A 21 -3.31 1.69 17.08
N TRP A 22 -2.45 0.73 17.40
CA TRP A 22 -1.00 0.81 17.16
C TRP A 22 -0.58 0.48 15.73
N GLU A 23 -1.50 0.02 14.88
CA GLU A 23 -1.26 -0.31 13.47
C GLU A 23 -1.69 0.84 12.53
N MET A 24 -2.25 1.92 13.07
CA MET A 24 -2.78 3.03 12.28
C MET A 24 -1.76 3.67 11.33
N TRP A 25 -0.48 3.55 11.63
CA TRP A 25 0.60 4.06 10.79
C TRP A 25 0.73 3.33 9.43
N LYS A 26 0.28 2.08 9.35
CA LYS A 26 0.27 1.25 8.13
C LYS A 26 -1.14 0.94 7.61
N ALA A 27 -2.16 1.34 8.34
CA ALA A 27 -3.52 1.04 7.99
C ALA A 27 -4.03 1.93 6.85
N VAL A 28 -4.89 1.37 6.03
CA VAL A 28 -5.62 2.08 4.99
C VAL A 28 -7.08 2.23 5.36
N ARG A 29 -7.69 3.32 4.94
CA ARG A 29 -9.12 3.52 5.14
C ARG A 29 -9.90 2.70 4.12
N GLY A 30 -10.97 2.02 4.53
CA GLY A 30 -11.85 1.32 3.61
C GLY A 30 -12.59 2.26 2.66
N TYR A 31 -13.17 1.71 1.61
CA TYR A 31 -13.92 2.44 0.59
C TYR A 31 -15.44 2.23 0.72
N GLY A 32 -16.24 3.11 0.12
CA GLY A 32 -17.70 3.02 0.09
C GLY A 32 -18.32 2.85 1.48
N HIS A 33 -19.13 1.85 1.67
CA HIS A 33 -19.78 1.53 2.95
C HIS A 33 -18.79 1.04 4.03
N LEU A 34 -17.57 0.66 3.65
CA LEU A 34 -16.51 0.21 4.55
C LEU A 34 -15.64 1.36 5.08
N ASN A 35 -15.86 2.59 4.64
CA ASN A 35 -15.02 3.76 4.92
C ASN A 35 -14.99 4.22 6.40
N LYS A 36 -15.83 3.64 7.25
CA LYS A 36 -15.83 3.90 8.70
C LYS A 36 -14.71 3.18 9.44
N ASN A 37 -14.06 2.24 8.79
CA ASN A 37 -13.02 1.41 9.40
C ASN A 37 -11.68 1.60 8.68
N TRP A 38 -10.62 1.26 9.40
CA TRP A 38 -9.26 1.18 8.90
C TRP A 38 -8.83 -0.29 8.86
N TYR A 39 -8.09 -0.65 7.84
CA TYR A 39 -7.74 -2.03 7.54
C TYR A 39 -6.24 -2.22 7.37
N VAL A 40 -5.79 -3.42 7.69
CA VAL A 40 -4.45 -3.95 7.39
C VAL A 40 -4.60 -5.34 6.80
N LEU A 41 -3.57 -5.85 6.14
CA LEU A 41 -3.56 -7.24 5.69
C LEU A 41 -3.74 -8.20 6.88
N LYS A 42 -4.47 -9.29 6.69
CA LYS A 42 -4.54 -10.40 7.65
C LYS A 42 -3.20 -11.10 7.73
N ASP A 43 -2.59 -11.31 6.57
CA ASP A 43 -1.27 -11.91 6.40
C ASP A 43 -0.39 -10.93 5.60
N GLU A 44 0.76 -10.56 6.17
CA GLU A 44 1.69 -9.62 5.54
C GLU A 44 2.40 -10.24 4.33
N ASP A 45 2.46 -11.57 4.23
CA ASP A 45 3.03 -12.28 3.08
C ASP A 45 2.15 -12.18 1.83
N ASN A 46 0.88 -11.80 1.99
CA ASN A 46 -0.04 -11.55 0.87
C ASN A 46 0.32 -10.32 0.03
N GLY A 47 1.40 -9.61 0.33
CA GLY A 47 1.91 -8.51 -0.49
C GLY A 47 1.78 -7.14 0.18
N TYR A 48 1.38 -6.13 -0.59
CA TYR A 48 1.41 -4.75 -0.14
C TYR A 48 0.06 -4.05 -0.32
N LEU A 49 -0.38 -3.40 0.77
CA LEU A 49 -1.62 -2.64 0.85
C LEU A 49 -1.28 -1.18 1.16
N ALA A 50 -1.56 -0.28 0.23
CA ALA A 50 -1.25 1.14 0.38
C ALA A 50 -2.47 2.07 0.22
N GLU A 51 -3.58 1.53 -0.26
CA GLU A 51 -4.87 2.20 -0.31
C GLU A 51 -5.99 1.20 -0.03
N GLY A 52 -7.15 1.70 0.41
CA GLY A 52 -8.32 0.84 0.63
C GLY A 52 -8.81 0.28 -0.68
N PRO A 53 -8.98 -1.04 -0.82
CA PRO A 53 -9.58 -1.63 -2.01
C PRO A 53 -10.90 -0.95 -2.35
N CYS A 54 -11.10 -0.65 -3.64
CA CYS A 54 -12.22 0.13 -4.12
C CYS A 54 -13.14 -0.73 -5.00
N PRO A 55 -13.95 -1.62 -4.38
CA PRO A 55 -14.93 -2.41 -5.10
C PRO A 55 -16.12 -1.56 -5.56
N ALA A 56 -16.97 -2.11 -6.40
CA ALA A 56 -18.23 -1.48 -6.76
C ALA A 56 -19.10 -1.21 -5.52
N ASP A 57 -19.90 -0.13 -5.54
CA ASP A 57 -20.76 0.26 -4.43
C ASP A 57 -21.85 -0.78 -4.11
N VAL A 58 -22.24 -1.55 -5.12
CA VAL A 58 -23.24 -2.60 -5.00
C VAL A 58 -22.60 -3.94 -5.30
N ASN A 59 -22.62 -4.85 -4.33
CA ASN A 59 -22.23 -6.24 -4.57
C ASN A 59 -23.32 -6.94 -5.40
N SER A 60 -23.01 -7.23 -6.66
CA SER A 60 -23.91 -7.91 -7.60
C SER A 60 -23.95 -9.44 -7.43
N GLY A 61 -23.19 -10.00 -6.47
CA GLY A 61 -23.06 -11.44 -6.28
C GLY A 61 -22.13 -12.11 -7.29
N GLN A 62 -21.21 -11.34 -7.87
CA GLN A 62 -20.26 -11.83 -8.88
C GLN A 62 -19.36 -12.94 -8.32
N PHE A 63 -18.77 -12.72 -7.15
CA PHE A 63 -17.90 -13.71 -6.49
C PHE A 63 -18.67 -15.02 -6.16
N GLU A 64 -19.90 -14.92 -5.68
CA GLU A 64 -20.75 -16.07 -5.44
C GLU A 64 -21.07 -16.85 -6.74
N SER A 65 -21.20 -16.12 -7.85
CA SER A 65 -21.37 -16.76 -9.17
C SER A 65 -20.13 -17.55 -9.58
N TRP A 66 -18.94 -17.03 -9.31
CA TRP A 66 -17.66 -17.73 -9.57
C TRP A 66 -17.54 -19.02 -8.76
N LYS A 67 -17.87 -18.94 -7.46
CA LYS A 67 -17.90 -20.13 -6.59
C LYS A 67 -18.87 -21.19 -7.10
N LYS A 68 -20.06 -20.76 -7.52
CA LYS A 68 -21.07 -21.67 -8.06
C LYS A 68 -20.63 -22.33 -9.37
N MET A 69 -19.93 -21.62 -10.24
CA MET A 69 -19.36 -22.17 -11.47
C MET A 69 -18.26 -23.20 -11.19
N GLY A 70 -17.43 -22.96 -10.17
CA GLY A 70 -16.43 -23.90 -9.67
C GLY A 70 -15.17 -24.04 -10.54
N ASP A 71 -15.08 -23.35 -11.66
CA ASP A 71 -13.95 -23.43 -12.59
C ASP A 71 -13.03 -22.20 -12.54
N ILE A 72 -13.42 -21.14 -11.83
CA ILE A 72 -12.60 -19.94 -11.64
C ILE A 72 -11.53 -20.23 -10.58
N LYS A 73 -10.27 -20.07 -10.95
CA LYS A 73 -9.11 -20.31 -10.07
C LYS A 73 -8.46 -19.03 -9.59
N GLY A 74 -8.63 -17.92 -10.30
CA GLY A 74 -8.09 -16.63 -9.92
C GLY A 74 -8.74 -15.48 -10.66
N ALA A 75 -8.78 -14.33 -9.99
CA ALA A 75 -9.23 -13.05 -10.53
C ALA A 75 -8.17 -11.98 -10.26
N PHE A 76 -7.85 -11.22 -11.30
CA PHE A 76 -6.83 -10.18 -11.31
C PHE A 76 -7.48 -8.83 -11.57
N PHE A 77 -7.23 -7.87 -10.67
CA PHE A 77 -7.86 -6.57 -10.69
C PHE A 77 -6.87 -5.44 -10.95
N GLY A 78 -7.33 -4.39 -11.61
CA GLY A 78 -6.64 -3.11 -11.71
C GLY A 78 -7.13 -2.13 -10.66
N HIS A 79 -7.55 -0.93 -11.06
CA HIS A 79 -8.19 0.14 -10.29
C HIS A 79 -7.36 0.70 -9.15
N ASP A 80 -6.99 -0.10 -8.17
CA ASP A 80 -6.19 0.32 -7.02
C ASP A 80 -4.72 0.43 -7.43
N HIS A 81 -4.26 1.65 -7.62
CA HIS A 81 -2.96 1.92 -8.22
C HIS A 81 -1.77 1.56 -7.32
N MET A 82 -2.00 1.50 -6.01
CA MET A 82 -0.92 1.32 -5.04
C MET A 82 -0.88 -0.08 -4.43
N ASN A 83 -1.90 -0.91 -4.67
CA ASN A 83 -2.01 -2.24 -4.10
C ASN A 83 -1.38 -3.31 -5.00
N ASN A 84 -0.68 -4.27 -4.39
CA ASN A 84 -0.25 -5.48 -5.09
C ASN A 84 -0.53 -6.75 -4.29
N LEU A 85 -1.47 -6.66 -3.35
CA LEU A 85 -1.86 -7.82 -2.54
C LEU A 85 -2.41 -8.96 -3.42
N ALA A 86 -2.25 -10.17 -2.93
CA ALA A 86 -2.83 -11.37 -3.51
C ALA A 86 -3.05 -12.40 -2.40
N GLY A 87 -4.19 -13.05 -2.40
CA GLY A 87 -4.50 -14.09 -1.43
C GLY A 87 -5.74 -14.87 -1.85
N GLU A 88 -5.92 -16.03 -1.24
CA GLU A 88 -7.07 -16.89 -1.53
C GLU A 88 -8.26 -16.55 -0.64
N VAL A 89 -9.44 -16.49 -1.27
CA VAL A 89 -10.73 -16.42 -0.62
C VAL A 89 -11.58 -17.55 -1.20
N ASP A 90 -12.04 -18.44 -0.36
CA ASP A 90 -12.87 -19.61 -0.76
C ASP A 90 -12.27 -20.41 -1.93
N GLY A 91 -10.94 -20.55 -1.99
CA GLY A 91 -10.23 -21.32 -3.02
C GLY A 91 -10.06 -20.59 -4.35
N ILE A 92 -10.36 -19.29 -4.43
CA ILE A 92 -10.14 -18.42 -5.59
C ILE A 92 -9.07 -17.39 -5.22
N LEU A 93 -7.99 -17.32 -6.00
CA LEU A 93 -6.98 -16.27 -5.83
C LEU A 93 -7.56 -14.92 -6.24
N LEU A 94 -7.57 -13.94 -5.33
CA LEU A 94 -7.86 -12.54 -5.62
C LEU A 94 -6.55 -11.75 -5.61
N ALA A 95 -6.22 -11.04 -6.68
CA ALA A 95 -4.94 -10.41 -6.84
C ALA A 95 -5.03 -9.02 -7.48
N GLN A 96 -4.49 -8.01 -6.80
CA GLN A 96 -4.36 -6.65 -7.33
C GLN A 96 -3.15 -6.51 -8.25
N CYS A 97 -3.36 -5.84 -9.38
CA CYS A 97 -2.33 -5.44 -10.32
C CYS A 97 -2.06 -3.95 -10.18
N LYS A 98 -1.04 -3.63 -9.44
CA LYS A 98 -0.57 -2.26 -9.20
C LYS A 98 -0.33 -1.51 -10.52
N THR A 99 -0.46 -0.19 -10.52
CA THR A 99 -0.14 0.60 -11.72
C THR A 99 1.28 0.34 -12.23
N SER A 100 1.41 0.18 -13.53
CA SER A 100 2.70 0.07 -14.23
C SER A 100 3.23 1.40 -14.76
N GLY A 101 2.42 2.46 -14.72
CA GLY A 101 2.75 3.77 -15.28
C GLY A 101 3.16 4.80 -14.23
N PHE A 102 3.89 5.83 -14.67
CA PHE A 102 4.35 6.95 -13.83
C PHE A 102 3.47 8.20 -13.95
N ARG A 103 2.47 8.19 -14.82
CA ARG A 103 1.62 9.37 -15.07
C ARG A 103 0.29 9.34 -14.30
N ALA A 104 -0.06 8.20 -13.71
CA ALA A 104 -1.13 8.08 -12.75
C ALA A 104 -0.56 8.18 -11.33
N TYR A 105 -1.41 8.40 -10.33
CA TYR A 105 -0.94 8.35 -8.95
C TYR A 105 -0.41 6.95 -8.63
N THR A 106 0.65 6.89 -7.85
CA THR A 106 1.35 5.67 -7.48
C THR A 106 1.99 5.86 -6.09
N ASP A 107 2.51 4.80 -5.50
CA ASP A 107 3.22 4.84 -4.23
C ASP A 107 4.72 5.17 -4.40
N GLY A 108 5.02 6.21 -5.13
CA GLY A 108 6.39 6.63 -5.36
C GLY A 108 7.09 5.83 -6.46
N GLY A 109 8.29 5.33 -6.21
CA GLY A 109 9.13 4.68 -7.21
C GLY A 109 8.79 3.23 -7.55
N ARG A 110 7.55 2.79 -7.40
CA ARG A 110 7.17 1.38 -7.54
C ARG A 110 6.03 1.05 -8.48
N PRO A 111 5.92 1.66 -9.65
CA PRO A 111 5.15 1.02 -10.69
C PRO A 111 5.64 -0.42 -10.86
N SER A 112 4.71 -1.33 -11.05
CA SER A 112 5.04 -2.75 -11.18
C SER A 112 4.10 -3.42 -12.17
N VAL A 113 4.53 -4.58 -12.62
CA VAL A 113 3.70 -5.49 -13.41
C VAL A 113 3.52 -6.77 -12.62
N ARG A 114 2.36 -7.39 -12.75
CA ARG A 114 2.12 -8.74 -12.27
C ARG A 114 2.27 -9.70 -13.43
N LEU A 115 3.24 -10.60 -13.33
CA LEU A 115 3.43 -11.70 -14.25
C LEU A 115 2.54 -12.87 -13.83
N ILE A 116 1.88 -13.49 -14.78
CA ILE A 116 1.05 -14.67 -14.59
C ILE A 116 1.55 -15.71 -15.56
N THR A 117 2.05 -16.82 -15.03
CA THR A 117 2.51 -17.97 -15.83
C THR A 117 1.46 -19.05 -15.73
N VAL A 118 0.94 -19.47 -16.88
CA VAL A 118 -0.03 -20.57 -16.97
C VAL A 118 0.67 -21.80 -17.56
N HIS A 119 0.53 -22.93 -16.88
CA HIS A 119 1.13 -24.18 -17.27
C HIS A 119 0.16 -25.02 -18.12
N GLU A 120 0.69 -25.98 -18.84
CA GLU A 120 -0.10 -26.87 -19.72
C GLU A 120 -1.13 -27.72 -18.97
N ASP A 121 -0.89 -28.03 -17.71
CA ASP A 121 -1.80 -28.74 -16.81
C ASP A 121 -2.95 -27.86 -16.27
N GLY A 122 -2.97 -26.57 -16.64
CA GLY A 122 -3.95 -25.58 -16.18
C GLY A 122 -3.66 -24.97 -14.80
N SER A 123 -2.54 -25.34 -14.17
CA SER A 123 -2.04 -24.61 -13.01
C SER A 123 -1.47 -23.26 -13.41
N PHE A 124 -1.33 -22.35 -12.45
CA PHE A 124 -0.73 -21.05 -12.68
C PHE A 124 0.00 -20.55 -11.45
N GLU A 125 0.94 -19.67 -11.66
CA GLU A 125 1.66 -18.94 -10.65
C GLU A 125 1.68 -17.44 -10.98
N THR A 126 1.90 -16.60 -9.99
CA THR A 126 1.97 -15.16 -10.19
C THR A 126 3.06 -14.53 -9.35
N SER A 127 3.73 -13.52 -9.92
CA SER A 127 4.76 -12.75 -9.26
C SER A 127 4.64 -11.28 -9.63
N VAL A 128 5.11 -10.39 -8.74
CA VAL A 128 5.12 -8.93 -8.96
C VAL A 128 6.55 -8.49 -9.22
N HIS A 129 6.74 -7.77 -10.31
CA HIS A 129 8.02 -7.20 -10.71
C HIS A 129 7.92 -5.69 -10.76
N SER A 130 8.67 -5.01 -9.91
CA SER A 130 8.78 -3.54 -9.95
C SER A 130 9.72 -3.10 -11.07
N PHE A 131 9.55 -1.89 -11.56
CA PHE A 131 10.45 -1.37 -12.58
C PHE A 131 11.93 -1.32 -12.11
N LYS A 132 12.16 -1.27 -10.80
CA LYS A 132 13.51 -1.33 -10.21
C LYS A 132 14.17 -2.68 -10.36
N ASP A 133 13.39 -3.76 -10.40
CA ASP A 133 13.90 -5.12 -10.62
C ASP A 133 14.53 -5.26 -12.00
N PHE A 134 14.16 -4.37 -12.93
CA PHE A 134 14.77 -4.26 -14.26
C PHE A 134 15.95 -3.28 -14.31
N GLY A 135 16.44 -2.79 -13.16
CA GLY A 135 17.55 -1.82 -13.10
C GLY A 135 17.20 -0.42 -13.61
N LEU A 136 15.93 -0.14 -13.83
CA LEU A 136 15.46 1.15 -14.32
C LEU A 136 15.42 2.20 -13.21
N LYS A 137 15.58 3.49 -13.61
CA LYS A 137 15.51 4.63 -12.72
C LYS A 137 14.37 5.55 -13.12
N CYS A 138 13.53 5.91 -12.16
CA CYS A 138 12.52 6.95 -12.40
C CYS A 138 13.11 8.32 -12.11
N THR A 139 12.97 9.24 -13.07
CA THR A 139 13.43 10.64 -12.97
C THR A 139 12.32 11.63 -12.61
N CYS A 140 11.07 11.19 -12.60
CA CYS A 140 9.90 12.06 -12.37
C CYS A 140 9.45 12.13 -10.91
N LEU A 141 10.15 11.48 -9.98
CA LEU A 141 9.81 11.43 -8.56
C LEU A 141 10.64 12.41 -7.74
N GLY A 142 10.05 12.90 -6.65
CA GLY A 142 10.74 13.73 -5.68
C GLY A 142 11.91 13.00 -4.99
N PRO A 143 12.83 13.75 -4.34
CA PRO A 143 14.06 13.17 -3.77
C PRO A 143 13.83 12.06 -2.74
N ILE A 144 12.70 12.07 -2.03
CA ILE A 144 12.34 11.04 -1.05
C ILE A 144 11.78 9.82 -1.78
N GLU A 145 10.80 10.02 -2.64
CA GLU A 145 10.11 8.95 -3.36
C GLU A 145 11.01 8.20 -4.34
N SER A 146 12.01 8.88 -4.93
CA SER A 146 12.99 8.24 -5.81
C SER A 146 13.92 7.25 -5.08
N ARG A 147 14.05 7.35 -3.77
CA ARG A 147 14.95 6.53 -2.95
C ARG A 147 14.23 5.48 -2.13
N ILE A 148 12.99 5.75 -1.77
CA ILE A 148 12.18 4.90 -0.92
C ILE A 148 11.07 4.29 -1.77
N THR A 149 10.83 3.04 -1.57
CA THR A 149 10.13 2.19 -2.51
C THR A 149 8.67 1.94 -2.18
N ASP A 150 8.21 2.36 -1.00
CA ASP A 150 6.83 2.17 -0.59
C ASP A 150 6.32 3.37 0.22
N ARG A 151 5.00 3.55 0.20
CA ARG A 151 4.36 4.69 0.86
C ARG A 151 4.54 4.69 2.37
N GLN A 152 4.55 3.52 2.99
CA GLN A 152 4.74 3.40 4.44
C GLN A 152 6.14 3.88 4.83
N SER A 153 7.17 3.42 4.11
CA SER A 153 8.55 3.88 4.32
C SER A 153 8.73 5.36 4.01
N VAL A 154 8.04 5.89 2.98
CA VAL A 154 8.01 7.34 2.70
C VAL A 154 7.42 8.09 3.89
N ASN A 155 6.26 7.69 4.38
CA ASN A 155 5.59 8.32 5.52
C ASN A 155 6.44 8.23 6.80
N ALA A 156 7.03 7.06 7.09
CA ALA A 156 7.92 6.86 8.23
C ALA A 156 9.17 7.75 8.14
N THR A 157 9.73 7.91 6.93
CA THR A 157 10.89 8.79 6.70
C THR A 157 10.52 10.25 6.91
N ILE A 158 9.37 10.69 6.40
CA ILE A 158 8.89 12.06 6.61
C ILE A 158 8.67 12.32 8.11
N ALA A 159 7.98 11.41 8.79
CA ALA A 159 7.73 11.52 10.23
C ALA A 159 9.02 11.56 11.06
N SER A 160 9.98 10.69 10.78
CA SER A 160 11.27 10.66 11.47
C SER A 160 12.08 11.93 11.26
N ARG A 161 12.09 12.47 10.04
CA ARG A 161 12.76 13.76 9.74
C ARG A 161 12.09 14.95 10.43
N ALA A 162 10.75 14.96 10.48
CA ALA A 162 10.01 15.98 11.20
C ALA A 162 10.30 15.95 12.71
N LEU A 163 10.37 14.75 13.30
CA LEU A 163 10.73 14.55 14.70
C LEU A 163 12.17 15.03 14.98
N LEU A 164 13.13 14.67 14.13
CA LEU A 164 14.52 15.12 14.27
C LEU A 164 14.65 16.64 14.15
N ALA A 165 13.94 17.27 13.22
CA ALA A 165 13.93 18.71 13.06
C ALA A 165 13.31 19.39 14.29
N GLY A 166 12.22 18.85 14.82
CA GLY A 166 11.58 19.33 16.05
C GLY A 166 12.52 19.23 17.26
N ALA A 167 13.20 18.08 17.42
CA ALA A 167 14.16 17.87 18.51
C ALA A 167 15.36 18.82 18.40
N ALA A 168 15.89 19.03 17.20
CA ALA A 168 16.99 19.98 16.95
C ALA A 168 16.56 21.41 17.29
N THR A 169 15.37 21.84 16.89
CA THR A 169 14.82 23.16 17.21
C THR A 169 14.67 23.35 18.72
N ALA A 170 14.11 22.34 19.41
CA ALA A 170 13.97 22.38 20.87
C ALA A 170 15.35 22.49 21.58
N ALA A 171 16.35 21.75 21.12
CA ALA A 171 17.71 21.81 21.66
C ALA A 171 18.35 23.20 21.49
N VAL A 172 18.17 23.82 20.31
CA VAL A 172 18.64 25.19 20.05
C VAL A 172 17.95 26.20 20.95
N MET A 173 16.62 26.10 21.14
CA MET A 173 15.88 27.00 22.02
C MET A 173 16.30 26.85 23.48
N LEU A 174 16.52 25.62 23.97
CA LEU A 174 17.00 25.38 25.33
C LEU A 174 18.43 25.91 25.52
N GLY A 175 19.30 25.73 24.54
CA GLY A 175 20.65 26.28 24.53
C GLY A 175 20.65 27.81 24.58
N ALA A 176 19.86 28.46 23.73
CA ALA A 176 19.71 29.89 23.71
C ALA A 176 19.16 30.45 25.04
N GLY A 177 18.17 29.75 25.62
CA GLY A 177 17.61 30.08 26.94
C GLY A 177 18.65 30.02 28.05
N LYS A 178 19.52 28.99 28.06
CA LYS A 178 20.64 28.89 29.01
C LYS A 178 21.64 30.01 28.85
N ILE A 179 22.03 30.33 27.63
CA ILE A 179 22.98 31.45 27.35
C ILE A 179 22.37 32.78 27.83
N TYR A 180 21.09 33.03 27.52
CA TYR A 180 20.43 34.24 27.98
C TYR A 180 20.41 34.37 29.53
N GLN A 181 20.15 33.28 30.23
CA GLN A 181 20.19 33.23 31.70
C GLN A 181 21.60 33.53 32.23
N ILE A 182 22.63 32.97 31.67
CA ILE A 182 24.04 33.21 32.04
C ILE A 182 24.42 34.69 31.84
N LEU A 183 24.05 35.27 30.69
CA LEU A 183 24.34 36.67 30.39
C LEU A 183 23.57 37.61 31.29
N LYS A 184 22.32 37.29 31.64
CA LYS A 184 21.51 38.06 32.57
C LYS A 184 22.12 38.08 34.01
N ASN A 185 22.65 36.91 34.44
CA ASN A 185 23.24 36.81 35.79
C ASN A 185 24.62 37.47 35.89
N ARG A 186 25.34 37.67 34.75
CA ARG A 186 26.61 38.41 34.73
C ARG A 186 26.45 39.92 34.73
N ARG A 187 25.23 40.42 34.50
CA ARG A 187 24.90 41.86 34.50
C ARG A 187 24.38 42.37 35.86
N LYS A 188 24.24 41.46 36.82
CA LYS A 188 23.97 41.77 38.24
C LYS A 188 25.28 41.71 39.05
#